data_a32b95fa7791f83e73bbae742641ce3c
#
_entry.id   a32b95fa7791f83e73bbae742641ce3c
#
_cell.length_a   1.000
_cell.length_b   1.000
_cell.length_c   1.000
_cell.angle_alpha   90.00
_cell.angle_beta   90.00
_cell.angle_gamma   90.00
#
_symmetry.space_group_name_H-M   'P 1'
#
loop_
_entity.id
_entity.type
_entity.pdbx_description
1 polymer ?
#
loop_
_entity_poly.entity_id
_entity_poly.type
_entity_poly.pdbx_seq_one_letter_code
_entity_poly.pdbx_strand_id
1 'polypeptide(L)'
;AWKSETSQARMDNILSAYYPDALTGGQKLDIALCSNDSTALGVTNSLVAAGFTKENIPVITGQDCDIPNTKNMIAGLQAMSVFKDMRLLAEQTVTMVLDILAGKTPETNAVYANSVFDVPSFNCTPVFADVNNYKELLLDSGFYTEADLAN
;
A
#
# COMPACT_ATOMS: atom_id res chain seq x y z
N ALA A 1 -11.34 10.61 2.03
CA ALA A 1 -10.17 11.26 1.47
C ALA A 1 -8.92 10.46 1.87
N TRP A 2 -8.03 10.22 0.94
CA TRP A 2 -6.78 9.49 1.10
C TRP A 2 -5.72 10.40 1.78
N LYS A 3 -5.97 10.82 3.05
CA LYS A 3 -5.10 11.75 3.77
C LYS A 3 -4.63 11.13 5.08
N SER A 4 -3.32 11.14 5.30
CA SER A 4 -2.69 10.59 6.50
C SER A 4 -3.20 11.27 7.78
N GLU A 5 -3.39 12.59 7.78
CA GLU A 5 -3.89 13.34 8.94
C GLU A 5 -5.31 12.90 9.33
N THR A 6 -6.15 12.59 8.33
CA THR A 6 -7.52 12.13 8.58
C THR A 6 -7.53 10.71 9.17
N SER A 7 -6.68 9.83 8.67
CA SER A 7 -6.57 8.46 9.21
C SER A 7 -5.93 8.45 10.60
N GLN A 8 -4.95 9.31 10.83
CA GLN A 8 -4.33 9.50 12.15
C GLN A 8 -5.38 9.94 13.18
N ALA A 9 -6.11 11.03 12.91
CA ALA A 9 -7.14 11.53 13.83
C ALA A 9 -8.24 10.49 14.10
N ARG A 10 -8.60 9.66 13.09
CA ARG A 10 -9.54 8.56 13.29
C ARG A 10 -8.96 7.47 14.17
N MET A 11 -7.69 7.12 13.97
CA MET A 11 -7.03 6.10 14.78
C MET A 11 -6.85 6.56 16.23
N ASP A 12 -6.50 7.84 16.47
CA ASP A 12 -6.44 8.44 17.81
C ASP A 12 -7.79 8.28 18.54
N ASN A 13 -8.90 8.55 17.85
CA ASN A 13 -10.24 8.37 18.40
C ASN A 13 -10.58 6.89 18.66
N ILE A 14 -10.17 5.98 17.78
CA ILE A 14 -10.39 4.54 17.96
C ILE A 14 -9.60 4.03 19.17
N LEU A 15 -8.33 4.40 19.28
CA LEU A 15 -7.50 4.00 20.41
C LEU A 15 -8.09 4.47 21.73
N SER A 16 -8.44 5.75 21.83
CA SER A 16 -8.99 6.31 23.07
C SER A 16 -10.36 5.75 23.45
N ALA A 17 -11.21 5.44 22.45
CA ALA A 17 -12.58 4.99 22.71
C ALA A 17 -12.70 3.47 22.95
N TYR A 18 -11.89 2.67 22.27
CA TYR A 18 -12.05 1.21 22.23
C TYR A 18 -10.84 0.44 22.73
N TYR A 19 -9.66 1.05 22.75
CA TYR A 19 -8.40 0.39 23.11
C TYR A 19 -7.56 1.19 24.12
N PRO A 20 -8.17 1.83 25.14
CA PRO A 20 -7.43 2.71 26.07
C PRO A 20 -6.31 1.97 26.82
N ASP A 21 -6.48 0.68 27.06
CA ASP A 21 -5.56 -0.17 27.81
C ASP A 21 -4.82 -1.20 26.96
N ALA A 22 -4.73 -0.98 25.63
CA ALA A 22 -4.14 -1.96 24.71
C ALA A 22 -2.69 -2.32 25.06
N LEU A 23 -1.91 -1.38 25.59
CA LEU A 23 -0.52 -1.57 25.97
C LEU A 23 -0.34 -2.07 27.43
N THR A 24 -1.39 -2.06 28.25
CA THR A 24 -1.34 -2.39 29.67
C THR A 24 -2.12 -3.66 30.03
N GLY A 25 -2.45 -4.46 29.02
CA GLY A 25 -3.13 -5.75 29.22
C GLY A 25 -4.62 -5.76 28.93
N GLY A 26 -5.16 -4.66 28.36
CA GLY A 26 -6.53 -4.58 27.87
C GLY A 26 -6.77 -5.25 26.53
N GLN A 27 -7.84 -4.86 25.85
CA GLN A 27 -8.19 -5.40 24.53
C GLN A 27 -7.10 -5.06 23.51
N LYS A 28 -6.63 -6.08 22.77
CA LYS A 28 -5.61 -5.91 21.75
C LYS A 28 -6.22 -5.44 20.42
N LEU A 29 -5.47 -4.62 19.71
CA LEU A 29 -5.68 -4.33 18.30
C LEU A 29 -4.73 -5.24 17.50
N ASP A 30 -5.28 -6.20 16.78
CA ASP A 30 -4.46 -7.20 16.05
C ASP A 30 -4.13 -6.76 14.63
N ILE A 31 -5.08 -6.11 13.94
CA ILE A 31 -4.93 -5.74 12.53
C ILE A 31 -5.53 -4.36 12.28
N ALA A 32 -4.83 -3.55 11.50
CA ALA A 32 -5.34 -2.33 10.88
C ALA A 32 -5.29 -2.47 9.35
N LEU A 33 -6.43 -2.79 8.75
CA LEU A 33 -6.54 -2.92 7.30
C LEU A 33 -6.65 -1.53 6.67
N CYS A 34 -5.59 -1.07 6.04
CA CYS A 34 -5.50 0.22 5.36
C CYS A 34 -5.58 0.05 3.85
N SER A 35 -6.36 0.88 3.19
CA SER A 35 -6.63 0.77 1.76
C SER A 35 -5.48 1.30 0.88
N ASN A 36 -4.60 2.14 1.44
CA ASN A 36 -3.38 2.61 0.79
C ASN A 36 -2.35 3.12 1.82
N ASP A 37 -1.16 3.44 1.36
CA ASP A 37 -0.04 3.85 2.20
C ASP A 37 -0.25 5.20 2.89
N SER A 38 -0.90 6.18 2.25
CA SER A 38 -1.24 7.43 2.92
C SER A 38 -2.12 7.21 4.16
N THR A 39 -3.08 6.29 4.10
CA THR A 39 -3.92 5.93 5.25
C THR A 39 -3.15 5.09 6.27
N ALA A 40 -2.30 4.15 5.83
CA ALA A 40 -1.44 3.36 6.69
C ALA A 40 -0.44 4.24 7.47
N LEU A 41 0.14 5.25 6.81
CA LEU A 41 1.04 6.20 7.46
C LEU A 41 0.39 6.92 8.64
N GLY A 42 -0.84 7.41 8.46
CA GLY A 42 -1.57 8.06 9.54
C GLY A 42 -1.89 7.10 10.69
N VAL A 43 -2.29 5.88 10.40
CA VAL A 43 -2.52 4.83 11.41
C VAL A 43 -1.22 4.51 12.17
N THR A 44 -0.11 4.31 11.45
CA THR A 44 1.19 4.05 12.07
C THR A 44 1.64 5.20 12.97
N ASN A 45 1.50 6.45 12.50
CA ASN A 45 1.85 7.62 13.30
C ASN A 45 1.05 7.71 14.60
N SER A 46 -0.26 7.45 14.55
CA SER A 46 -1.12 7.42 15.72
C SER A 46 -0.68 6.34 16.75
N LEU A 47 -0.42 5.13 16.25
CA LEU A 47 0.00 4.01 17.10
C LEU A 47 1.37 4.26 17.74
N VAL A 48 2.35 4.75 16.98
CA VAL A 48 3.67 5.10 17.50
C VAL A 48 3.57 6.24 18.53
N ALA A 49 2.76 7.25 18.28
CA ALA A 49 2.50 8.34 19.22
C ALA A 49 1.83 7.84 20.51
N ALA A 50 1.00 6.80 20.44
CA ALA A 50 0.39 6.13 21.59
C ALA A 50 1.34 5.19 22.35
N GLY A 51 2.57 4.97 21.85
CA GLY A 51 3.59 4.15 22.51
C GLY A 51 3.73 2.72 21.98
N PHE A 52 3.08 2.39 20.86
CA PHE A 52 3.32 1.10 20.19
C PHE A 52 4.70 1.07 19.55
N THR A 53 5.32 -0.10 19.59
CA THR A 53 6.64 -0.38 19.03
C THR A 53 6.56 -1.55 18.05
N LYS A 54 7.63 -1.84 17.35
CA LYS A 54 7.67 -2.98 16.40
C LYS A 54 7.36 -4.33 17.04
N GLU A 55 7.49 -4.45 18.37
CA GLU A 55 7.22 -5.68 19.11
C GLU A 55 5.73 -5.91 19.40
N ASN A 56 4.91 -4.84 19.36
CA ASN A 56 3.50 -4.91 19.77
C ASN A 56 2.55 -4.15 18.84
N ILE A 57 3.06 -3.52 17.78
CA ILE A 57 2.21 -2.83 16.80
C ILE A 57 1.35 -3.87 16.05
N PRO A 58 0.06 -3.56 15.77
CA PRO A 58 -0.79 -4.47 15.00
C PRO A 58 -0.25 -4.69 13.59
N VAL A 59 -0.75 -5.72 12.91
CA VAL A 59 -0.48 -5.91 11.48
C VAL A 59 -1.12 -4.76 10.71
N ILE A 60 -0.31 -3.91 10.09
CA ILE A 60 -0.76 -2.79 9.27
C ILE A 60 -0.53 -3.14 7.81
N THR A 61 -1.59 -3.07 7.00
CA THR A 61 -1.49 -3.24 5.54
C THR A 61 -1.44 -1.88 4.85
N GLY A 62 -0.94 -1.87 3.61
CA GLY A 62 -0.91 -0.68 2.76
C GLY A 62 -0.98 -1.04 1.29
N GLN A 63 -0.91 -0.03 0.45
CA GLN A 63 -0.82 -0.14 -0.99
C GLN A 63 -0.11 1.10 -1.52
N ASP A 64 0.70 0.94 -2.55
CA ASP A 64 1.46 1.88 -3.37
C ASP A 64 2.97 1.87 -3.10
N CYS A 65 3.44 1.32 -1.99
CA CYS A 65 4.86 1.29 -1.58
C CYS A 65 5.48 2.69 -1.52
N ASP A 66 4.74 3.67 -0.94
CA ASP A 66 5.26 5.02 -0.75
C ASP A 66 6.54 5.00 0.12
N ILE A 67 7.49 5.89 -0.14
CA ILE A 67 8.78 5.94 0.56
C ILE A 67 8.63 5.92 2.10
N PRO A 68 7.78 6.75 2.75
CA PRO A 68 7.62 6.70 4.19
C PRO A 68 7.12 5.35 4.71
N ASN A 69 6.23 4.72 3.97
CA ASN A 69 5.64 3.43 4.32
C ASN A 69 6.62 2.28 4.08
N THR A 70 7.41 2.35 3.02
CA THR A 70 8.51 1.41 2.80
C THR A 70 9.53 1.50 3.94
N LYS A 71 9.88 2.70 4.42
CA LYS A 71 10.72 2.89 5.62
C LYS A 71 10.07 2.29 6.88
N ASN A 72 8.77 2.50 7.08
CA ASN A 72 8.03 1.89 8.19
C ASN A 72 8.02 0.35 8.10
N MET A 73 7.90 -0.20 6.90
CA MET A 73 7.97 -1.64 6.67
C MET A 73 9.35 -2.20 7.02
N ILE A 74 10.43 -1.53 6.60
CA ILE A 74 11.81 -1.89 6.95
C ILE A 74 12.03 -1.79 8.46
N ALA A 75 11.43 -0.80 9.12
CA ALA A 75 11.52 -0.60 10.57
C ALA A 75 10.64 -1.57 11.38
N GLY A 76 9.79 -2.38 10.73
CA GLY A 76 8.87 -3.30 11.39
C GLY A 76 7.61 -2.63 11.95
N LEU A 77 7.28 -1.42 11.49
CA LEU A 77 6.10 -0.64 11.90
C LEU A 77 4.91 -0.78 10.95
N GLN A 78 5.11 -1.36 9.79
CA GLN A 78 4.08 -1.74 8.80
C GLN A 78 4.41 -3.13 8.27
N ALA A 79 3.42 -3.99 8.15
CA ALA A 79 3.66 -5.38 7.78
C ALA A 79 3.90 -5.56 6.28
N MET A 80 3.14 -4.85 5.44
CA MET A 80 3.22 -4.99 4.00
C MET A 80 2.62 -3.77 3.27
N SER A 81 2.95 -3.66 2.00
CA SER A 81 2.28 -2.77 1.04
C SER A 81 2.09 -3.48 -0.30
N VAL A 82 0.97 -3.26 -0.96
CA VAL A 82 0.75 -3.78 -2.31
C VAL A 82 1.49 -2.90 -3.31
N PHE A 83 2.47 -3.48 -3.99
CA PHE A 83 3.22 -2.81 -5.04
C PHE A 83 2.51 -2.96 -6.39
N LYS A 84 2.25 -1.83 -7.02
CA LYS A 84 1.76 -1.73 -8.39
C LYS A 84 2.79 -0.95 -9.19
N ASP A 85 3.61 -1.63 -9.96
CA ASP A 85 4.64 -0.97 -10.76
C ASP A 85 3.99 -0.11 -11.86
N MET A 86 3.99 1.20 -11.64
CA MET A 86 3.41 2.16 -12.59
C MET A 86 4.14 2.18 -13.94
N ARG A 87 5.40 1.71 -14.01
CA ARG A 87 6.15 1.60 -15.26
C ARG A 87 5.52 0.54 -16.16
N LEU A 88 5.16 -0.62 -15.60
CA LEU A 88 4.47 -1.68 -16.32
C LEU A 88 3.07 -1.22 -16.79
N LEU A 89 2.36 -0.50 -15.93
CA LEU A 89 1.04 0.04 -16.28
C LEU A 89 1.15 1.06 -17.44
N ALA A 90 2.15 1.94 -17.39
CA ALA A 90 2.40 2.92 -18.44
C ALA A 90 2.78 2.26 -19.77
N GLU A 91 3.70 1.28 -19.73
CA GLU A 91 4.13 0.52 -20.90
C GLU A 91 2.95 -0.20 -21.58
N GLN A 92 2.14 -0.91 -20.77
CA GLN A 92 0.97 -1.61 -21.27
C GLN A 92 -0.05 -0.64 -21.87
N THR A 93 -0.27 0.51 -21.23
CA THR A 93 -1.20 1.54 -21.75
C THR A 93 -0.73 2.07 -23.10
N VAL A 94 0.55 2.40 -23.22
CA VAL A 94 1.13 2.88 -24.51
C VAL A 94 1.02 1.80 -25.58
N THR A 95 1.31 0.56 -25.26
CA THR A 95 1.20 -0.56 -26.20
C THR A 95 -0.23 -0.70 -26.72
N MET A 96 -1.22 -0.68 -25.85
CA MET A 96 -2.64 -0.77 -26.24
C MET A 96 -3.07 0.41 -27.12
N VAL A 97 -2.61 1.62 -26.82
CA VAL A 97 -2.91 2.81 -27.64
C VAL A 97 -2.29 2.68 -29.03
N LEU A 98 -1.03 2.24 -29.13
CA LEU A 98 -0.36 2.05 -30.41
C LEU A 98 -1.05 0.96 -31.27
N ASP A 99 -1.51 -0.11 -30.67
CA ASP A 99 -2.26 -1.15 -31.36
C ASP A 99 -3.57 -0.59 -31.93
N ILE A 100 -4.33 0.17 -31.15
CA ILE A 100 -5.57 0.80 -31.59
C ILE A 100 -5.30 1.76 -32.77
N LEU A 101 -4.27 2.59 -32.68
CA LEU A 101 -3.89 3.52 -33.74
C LEU A 101 -3.45 2.81 -35.01
N ALA A 102 -2.86 1.62 -34.88
CA ALA A 102 -2.49 0.77 -36.00
C ALA A 102 -3.66 -0.08 -36.57
N GLY A 103 -4.88 0.08 -36.04
CA GLY A 103 -6.05 -0.72 -36.43
C GLY A 103 -6.01 -2.17 -35.97
N LYS A 104 -5.17 -2.48 -35.00
CA LYS A 104 -5.09 -3.80 -34.34
C LYS A 104 -6.00 -3.89 -33.12
N THR A 105 -6.35 -5.10 -32.74
CA THR A 105 -7.02 -5.36 -31.46
C THR A 105 -5.96 -5.47 -30.36
N PRO A 106 -6.01 -4.64 -29.31
CA PRO A 106 -5.08 -4.75 -28.18
C PRO A 106 -5.22 -6.10 -27.45
N GLU A 107 -4.12 -6.57 -26.88
CA GLU A 107 -4.15 -7.71 -25.97
C GLU A 107 -4.97 -7.37 -24.70
N THR A 108 -5.79 -8.33 -24.26
CA THR A 108 -6.58 -8.21 -23.04
C THR A 108 -6.56 -9.54 -22.28
N ASN A 109 -6.61 -9.47 -20.94
CA ASN A 109 -6.62 -10.64 -20.05
C ASN A 109 -7.78 -10.65 -19.06
N ALA A 110 -8.67 -9.65 -19.15
CA ALA A 110 -9.81 -9.50 -18.27
C ALA A 110 -10.98 -8.81 -18.97
N VAL A 111 -12.15 -8.90 -18.34
CA VAL A 111 -13.37 -8.20 -18.76
C VAL A 111 -14.00 -7.55 -17.55
N TYR A 112 -14.34 -6.27 -17.66
CA TYR A 112 -15.11 -5.55 -16.64
C TYR A 112 -16.55 -5.32 -17.13
N ALA A 113 -17.51 -5.97 -16.47
CA ALA A 113 -18.92 -5.72 -16.66
C ALA A 113 -19.33 -4.44 -15.91
N ASN A 114 -19.67 -3.39 -16.65
CA ASN A 114 -20.06 -2.09 -16.07
C ASN A 114 -21.58 -1.85 -16.09
N SER A 115 -22.39 -2.89 -16.27
CA SER A 115 -23.84 -2.87 -16.40
C SER A 115 -24.39 -2.24 -17.69
N VAL A 116 -23.54 -1.75 -18.57
CA VAL A 116 -23.92 -1.21 -19.91
C VAL A 116 -23.33 -2.11 -21.00
N PHE A 117 -22.06 -2.46 -20.88
CA PHE A 117 -21.36 -3.39 -21.77
C PHE A 117 -20.14 -3.98 -21.05
N ASP A 118 -19.63 -5.07 -21.60
CA ASP A 118 -18.41 -5.70 -21.16
C ASP A 118 -17.19 -4.97 -21.73
N VAL A 119 -16.33 -4.44 -20.83
CA VAL A 119 -15.13 -3.71 -21.22
C VAL A 119 -13.93 -4.65 -21.24
N PRO A 120 -13.38 -4.99 -22.44
CA PRO A 120 -12.14 -5.73 -22.53
C PRO A 120 -11.01 -4.92 -21.86
N SER A 121 -10.22 -5.56 -21.03
CA SER A 121 -9.24 -4.88 -20.17
C SER A 121 -7.96 -5.70 -20.07
N PHE A 122 -6.85 -5.02 -19.77
CA PHE A 122 -5.60 -5.66 -19.39
C PHE A 122 -5.27 -5.30 -17.94
N ASN A 123 -5.21 -6.31 -17.09
CA ASN A 123 -4.85 -6.15 -15.68
C ASN A 123 -3.37 -6.45 -15.49
N CYS A 124 -2.59 -5.44 -15.11
CA CYS A 124 -1.25 -5.64 -14.59
C CYS A 124 -1.35 -6.26 -13.19
N THR A 125 -0.60 -7.34 -12.95
CA THR A 125 -0.65 -8.07 -11.69
C THR A 125 0.06 -7.29 -10.59
N PRO A 126 -0.63 -6.90 -9.50
CA PRO A 126 0.03 -6.31 -8.34
C PRO A 126 0.78 -7.39 -7.56
N VAL A 127 1.83 -6.98 -6.86
CA VAL A 127 2.64 -7.86 -6.00
C VAL A 127 2.65 -7.28 -4.59
N PHE A 128 2.57 -8.11 -3.55
CA PHE A 128 2.77 -7.60 -2.20
C PHE A 128 4.26 -7.45 -1.90
N ALA A 129 4.64 -6.34 -1.27
CA ALA A 129 5.96 -6.09 -0.74
C ALA A 129 5.95 -6.20 0.79
N ASP A 130 6.97 -6.82 1.35
CA ASP A 130 7.23 -6.88 2.77
C ASP A 130 8.74 -6.73 3.06
N VAL A 131 9.13 -6.88 4.32
CA VAL A 131 10.54 -6.78 4.74
C VAL A 131 11.45 -7.83 4.09
N ASN A 132 10.90 -8.93 3.57
CA ASN A 132 11.69 -10.02 2.99
C ASN A 132 11.97 -9.81 1.49
N ASN A 133 11.11 -9.09 0.79
CA ASN A 133 11.19 -8.96 -0.67
C ASN A 133 11.29 -7.52 -1.20
N TYR A 134 11.21 -6.49 -0.34
CA TYR A 134 11.26 -5.09 -0.79
C TYR A 134 12.52 -4.74 -1.58
N LYS A 135 13.66 -5.38 -1.27
CA LYS A 135 14.91 -5.14 -1.99
C LYS A 135 14.79 -5.53 -3.45
N GLU A 136 14.35 -6.76 -3.71
CA GLU A 136 14.14 -7.27 -5.07
C GLU A 136 13.11 -6.41 -5.82
N LEU A 137 11.97 -6.14 -5.18
CA LEU A 137 10.85 -5.46 -5.81
C LEU A 137 11.09 -3.96 -6.05
N LEU A 138 11.75 -3.27 -5.14
CA LEU A 138 11.83 -1.82 -5.15
C LEU A 138 13.24 -1.29 -5.47
N LEU A 139 14.31 -1.96 -5.02
CA LEU A 139 15.69 -1.50 -5.23
C LEU A 139 16.31 -2.14 -6.48
N ASP A 140 16.35 -3.47 -6.54
CA ASP A 140 16.98 -4.19 -7.65
C ASP A 140 16.23 -3.95 -8.97
N SER A 141 14.92 -3.72 -8.91
CA SER A 141 14.10 -3.31 -10.05
C SER A 141 14.36 -1.87 -10.53
N GLY A 142 15.10 -1.07 -9.74
CA GLY A 142 15.35 0.34 -10.02
C GLY A 142 14.12 1.25 -9.86
N PHE A 143 13.12 0.83 -9.07
CA PHE A 143 11.96 1.67 -8.73
C PHE A 143 12.35 2.76 -7.74
N TYR A 144 13.11 2.40 -6.71
CA TYR A 144 13.76 3.30 -5.75
C TYR A 144 15.27 3.08 -5.74
N THR A 145 15.99 4.06 -5.24
CA THR A 145 17.42 3.97 -4.93
C THR A 145 17.60 3.72 -3.42
N GLU A 146 18.78 3.22 -3.03
CA GLU A 146 19.16 3.14 -1.61
C GLU A 146 19.08 4.51 -0.91
N ALA A 147 19.37 5.60 -1.63
CA ALA A 147 19.30 6.97 -1.10
C ALA A 147 17.85 7.39 -0.78
N ASP A 148 16.86 6.94 -1.54
CA ASP A 148 15.44 7.25 -1.29
C ASP A 148 14.95 6.59 0.00
N LEU A 149 15.50 5.42 0.33
CA LEU A 149 15.14 4.64 1.52
C LEU A 149 16.10 4.85 2.70
N ALA A 150 17.17 5.62 2.54
CA ALA A 150 18.04 6.01 3.65
C ALA A 150 17.29 6.90 4.66
N ASN A 151 17.67 6.80 5.94
CA ASN A 151 17.12 7.62 7.03
C ASN A 151 17.69 9.03 7.01
#